data_f0eb1b5e9cb87459e653a2c7d3c79f0b
#
_entry.id   f0eb1b5e9cb87459e653a2c7d3c79f0b
#
_cell.length_a   1.000
_cell.length_b   1.000
_cell.length_c   1.000
_cell.angle_alpha   90.00
_cell.angle_beta   90.00
_cell.angle_gamma   90.00
#
_symmetry.space_group_name_H-M   'P 1'
#
loop_
_entity.id
_entity.type
_entity.pdbx_description
1 polymer ?
#
loop_
_entity_poly.entity_id
_entity_poly.type
_entity_poly.pdbx_seq_one_letter_code
_entity_poly.pdbx_strand_id
1 'polypeptide(L)'
;LYDPDWVVHTRSEDRAPAKFGPKADTGSSLISNGTRVDGKVERSVLSPGVHVAEGAVVRDSVILNDAIIEAGAVIDRCIIDKNVLIGAGAQVGVGDDNTANAKLPEVLNTGITVIGKGAVIPEGAVIGRNVVVHPHSGPDDFNKKKKVASGAEVGASRR
;
A
#
# COMPACT_ATOMS: atom_id res chain seq x y z
N LEU A 1 -13.10 -14.07 -11.41
CA LEU A 1 -12.78 -12.83 -12.13
C LEU A 1 -12.97 -12.93 -13.63
N TYR A 2 -13.00 -14.14 -14.20
CA TYR A 2 -13.16 -14.39 -15.64
C TYR A 2 -14.39 -15.23 -15.95
N ASP A 3 -15.48 -15.01 -15.21
CA ASP A 3 -16.76 -15.68 -15.46
C ASP A 3 -17.46 -14.97 -16.62
N PRO A 4 -17.67 -15.64 -17.77
CA PRO A 4 -18.33 -15.04 -18.93
C PRO A 4 -19.81 -14.73 -18.68
N ASP A 5 -20.44 -15.40 -17.71
CA ASP A 5 -21.87 -15.21 -17.38
C ASP A 5 -22.07 -14.09 -16.35
N TRP A 6 -20.98 -13.66 -15.71
CA TRP A 6 -20.97 -12.56 -14.73
C TRP A 6 -19.88 -11.54 -15.07
N VAL A 7 -20.18 -10.63 -15.97
CA VAL A 7 -19.26 -9.57 -16.37
C VAL A 7 -19.23 -8.47 -15.31
N VAL A 8 -18.08 -8.32 -14.64
CA VAL A 8 -17.86 -7.22 -13.69
C VAL A 8 -17.52 -5.95 -14.47
N HIS A 9 -18.46 -5.00 -14.49
CA HIS A 9 -18.23 -3.70 -15.10
C HIS A 9 -17.57 -2.76 -14.09
N THR A 10 -16.35 -2.30 -14.40
CA THR A 10 -15.68 -1.24 -13.67
C THR A 10 -15.67 0.03 -14.49
N ARG A 11 -15.49 1.19 -13.84
CA ARG A 11 -15.30 2.44 -14.57
C ARG A 11 -14.06 2.31 -15.47
N SER A 12 -14.24 2.42 -16.75
CA SER A 12 -13.14 2.52 -17.70
C SER A 12 -12.48 3.89 -17.56
N GLU A 13 -11.20 3.91 -17.27
CA GLU A 13 -10.38 5.12 -17.31
C GLU A 13 -9.44 5.01 -18.52
N ASP A 14 -9.46 6.03 -19.36
CA ASP A 14 -8.58 6.11 -20.52
C ASP A 14 -7.17 6.52 -20.08
N ARG A 15 -6.38 5.52 -19.70
CA ARG A 15 -4.99 5.69 -19.25
C ARG A 15 -4.04 4.96 -20.20
N ALA A 16 -2.85 5.53 -20.38
CA ALA A 16 -1.79 4.89 -21.14
C ALA A 16 -1.46 3.49 -20.60
N PRO A 17 -0.94 2.58 -21.41
CA PRO A 17 -0.44 1.28 -20.93
C PRO A 17 0.55 1.41 -19.78
N ALA A 18 0.64 0.37 -18.96
CA ALA A 18 1.64 0.32 -17.89
C ALA A 18 3.06 0.46 -18.45
N LYS A 19 3.92 1.19 -17.72
CA LYS A 19 5.33 1.39 -18.08
C LYS A 19 6.24 0.74 -17.05
N PHE A 20 7.28 0.06 -17.54
CA PHE A 20 8.28 -0.61 -16.71
C PHE A 20 9.64 0.03 -16.96
N GLY A 21 10.32 0.40 -15.89
CA GLY A 21 11.69 0.88 -15.95
C GLY A 21 12.70 -0.25 -16.18
N PRO A 22 13.96 0.07 -16.51
CA PRO A 22 14.97 -0.93 -16.84
C PRO A 22 15.34 -1.86 -15.68
N LYS A 23 15.02 -1.49 -14.44
CA LYS A 23 15.27 -2.28 -13.23
C LYS A 23 14.00 -2.87 -12.64
N ALA A 24 12.87 -2.72 -13.32
CA ALA A 24 11.60 -3.25 -12.84
C ALA A 24 11.62 -4.78 -12.82
N ASP A 25 11.16 -5.35 -11.70
CA ASP A 25 10.94 -6.78 -11.53
C ASP A 25 9.49 -7.01 -11.08
N THR A 26 8.69 -7.71 -11.90
CA THR A 26 7.25 -7.86 -11.66
C THR A 26 6.84 -9.33 -11.68
N GLY A 27 7.09 -10.03 -10.59
CA GLY A 27 6.74 -11.45 -10.44
C GLY A 27 5.28 -11.65 -10.03
N SER A 28 4.54 -12.51 -10.77
CA SER A 28 3.19 -13.01 -10.42
C SER A 28 2.22 -11.91 -9.93
N SER A 29 2.18 -10.77 -10.61
CA SER A 29 1.42 -9.60 -10.20
C SER A 29 0.44 -9.13 -11.27
N LEU A 30 -0.66 -8.51 -10.88
CA LEU A 30 -1.61 -7.85 -11.77
C LEU A 30 -1.34 -6.35 -11.79
N ILE A 31 -1.08 -5.81 -12.97
CA ILE A 31 -0.68 -4.40 -13.13
C ILE A 31 -1.60 -3.72 -14.13
N SER A 32 -2.32 -2.70 -13.65
CA SER A 32 -3.31 -1.97 -14.46
C SER A 32 -2.68 -0.86 -15.30
N ASN A 33 -3.48 -0.32 -16.24
CA ASN A 33 -3.10 0.81 -17.09
C ASN A 33 -2.72 2.05 -16.26
N GLY A 34 -1.86 2.89 -16.80
CA GLY A 34 -1.38 4.11 -16.16
C GLY A 34 -0.35 3.87 -15.06
N THR A 35 -0.07 2.62 -14.71
CA THR A 35 0.91 2.27 -13.70
C THR A 35 2.33 2.48 -14.22
N ARG A 36 3.22 2.95 -13.34
CA ARG A 36 4.66 3.00 -13.59
C ARG A 36 5.40 2.19 -12.54
N VAL A 37 6.20 1.23 -12.96
CA VAL A 37 7.01 0.41 -12.08
C VAL A 37 8.48 0.57 -12.45
N ASP A 38 9.27 1.13 -11.53
CA ASP A 38 10.72 1.23 -11.62
C ASP A 38 11.40 0.35 -10.55
N GLY A 39 10.63 -0.21 -9.60
CA GLY A 39 11.07 -1.06 -8.49
C GLY A 39 10.67 -2.53 -8.66
N LYS A 40 10.55 -3.24 -7.54
CA LYS A 40 10.19 -4.65 -7.49
C LYS A 40 8.74 -4.83 -6.98
N VAL A 41 7.95 -5.65 -7.70
CA VAL A 41 6.57 -5.97 -7.35
C VAL A 41 6.36 -7.48 -7.44
N GLU A 42 5.95 -8.12 -6.36
CA GLU A 42 5.73 -9.55 -6.29
C GLU A 42 4.36 -9.89 -5.70
N ARG A 43 3.64 -10.83 -6.31
CA ARG A 43 2.34 -11.37 -5.82
C ARG A 43 1.38 -10.26 -5.35
N SER A 44 1.30 -9.19 -6.13
CA SER A 44 0.58 -7.99 -5.77
C SER A 44 -0.35 -7.51 -6.87
N VAL A 45 -1.33 -6.70 -6.50
CA VAL A 45 -2.25 -6.06 -7.43
C VAL A 45 -2.03 -4.55 -7.39
N LEU A 46 -1.69 -3.97 -8.53
CA LEU A 46 -1.57 -2.53 -8.71
C LEU A 46 -2.72 -2.00 -9.56
N SER A 47 -3.55 -1.17 -8.95
CA SER A 47 -4.66 -0.47 -9.62
C SER A 47 -4.14 0.65 -10.55
N PRO A 48 -5.01 1.24 -11.39
CA PRO A 48 -4.61 2.27 -12.33
C PRO A 48 -3.87 3.45 -11.69
N GLY A 49 -2.79 3.89 -12.34
CA GLY A 49 -2.04 5.09 -11.96
C GLY A 49 -1.08 4.93 -10.79
N VAL A 50 -0.90 3.74 -10.27
CA VAL A 50 0.08 3.49 -9.20
C VAL A 50 1.49 3.72 -9.71
N HIS A 51 2.32 4.37 -8.90
CA HIS A 51 3.75 4.56 -9.17
C HIS A 51 4.60 3.87 -8.11
N VAL A 52 5.47 2.97 -8.54
CA VAL A 52 6.46 2.31 -7.70
C VAL A 52 7.85 2.76 -8.13
N ALA A 53 8.50 3.58 -7.31
CA ALA A 53 9.80 4.17 -7.63
C ALA A 53 10.96 3.17 -7.54
N GLU A 54 12.12 3.58 -8.04
CA GLU A 54 13.34 2.75 -8.06
C GLU A 54 13.76 2.31 -6.64
N GLY A 55 14.12 1.05 -6.50
CA GLY A 55 14.51 0.46 -5.22
C GLY A 55 13.36 0.15 -4.26
N ALA A 56 12.13 0.58 -4.58
CA ALA A 56 10.97 0.20 -3.79
C ALA A 56 10.61 -1.28 -4.01
N VAL A 57 10.09 -1.91 -2.97
CA VAL A 57 9.64 -3.32 -2.98
C VAL A 57 8.20 -3.40 -2.50
N VAL A 58 7.34 -4.00 -3.32
CA VAL A 58 5.93 -4.29 -2.99
C VAL A 58 5.71 -5.77 -3.09
N ARG A 59 5.22 -6.40 -2.04
CA ARG A 59 4.92 -7.83 -2.05
C ARG A 59 3.64 -8.17 -1.27
N ASP A 60 2.94 -9.21 -1.75
CA ASP A 60 1.73 -9.76 -1.11
C ASP A 60 0.69 -8.67 -0.78
N SER A 61 0.53 -7.67 -1.67
CA SER A 61 -0.20 -6.42 -1.37
C SER A 61 -1.19 -6.02 -2.46
N VAL A 62 -2.19 -5.25 -2.06
CA VAL A 62 -3.16 -4.62 -2.96
C VAL A 62 -3.02 -3.10 -2.84
N ILE A 63 -2.64 -2.46 -3.95
CA ILE A 63 -2.43 -1.02 -4.01
C ILE A 63 -3.49 -0.40 -4.93
N LEU A 64 -4.31 0.47 -4.37
CA LEU A 64 -5.41 1.12 -5.11
C LEU A 64 -4.92 2.37 -5.85
N ASN A 65 -5.86 2.94 -6.64
CA ASN A 65 -5.58 3.95 -7.65
C ASN A 65 -4.72 5.13 -7.16
N ASP A 66 -3.80 5.55 -8.03
CA ASP A 66 -3.02 6.78 -7.88
C ASP A 66 -2.17 6.85 -6.60
N ALA A 67 -1.87 5.71 -5.99
CA ALA A 67 -0.91 5.64 -4.90
C ALA A 67 0.52 5.79 -5.42
N ILE A 68 1.35 6.49 -4.66
CA ILE A 68 2.77 6.72 -4.95
C ILE A 68 3.61 6.05 -3.88
N ILE A 69 4.51 5.18 -4.30
CA ILE A 69 5.48 4.50 -3.45
C ILE A 69 6.86 5.00 -3.83
N GLU A 70 7.46 5.80 -2.94
CA GLU A 70 8.73 6.45 -3.20
C GLU A 70 9.92 5.50 -3.08
N ALA A 71 11.10 6.00 -3.48
CA ALA A 71 12.31 5.21 -3.61
C ALA A 71 12.70 4.47 -2.32
N GLY A 72 13.08 3.21 -2.45
CA GLY A 72 13.54 2.38 -1.34
C GLY A 72 12.47 1.99 -0.32
N ALA A 73 11.21 2.36 -0.51
CA ALA A 73 10.14 1.95 0.39
C ALA A 73 9.86 0.44 0.29
N VAL A 74 9.48 -0.18 1.40
CA VAL A 74 9.13 -1.60 1.48
C VAL A 74 7.70 -1.75 1.96
N ILE A 75 6.87 -2.40 1.13
CA ILE A 75 5.47 -2.68 1.41
C ILE A 75 5.30 -4.20 1.46
N ASP A 76 4.83 -4.71 2.58
CA ASP A 76 4.64 -6.15 2.80
C ASP A 76 3.27 -6.43 3.43
N ARG A 77 2.44 -7.23 2.76
CA ARG A 77 1.09 -7.60 3.22
C ARG A 77 0.22 -6.40 3.58
N CYS A 78 0.07 -5.49 2.64
CA CYS A 78 -0.71 -4.27 2.85
C CYS A 78 -1.90 -4.17 1.89
N ILE A 79 -2.93 -3.49 2.36
CA ILE A 79 -3.98 -2.92 1.52
C ILE A 79 -3.82 -1.40 1.62
N ILE A 80 -3.45 -0.78 0.51
CA ILE A 80 -3.22 0.67 0.42
C ILE A 80 -4.32 1.29 -0.44
N ASP A 81 -5.08 2.19 0.14
CA ASP A 81 -6.19 2.86 -0.54
C ASP A 81 -5.68 3.96 -1.50
N LYS A 82 -6.61 4.64 -2.15
CA LYS A 82 -6.37 5.59 -3.25
C LYS A 82 -5.62 6.85 -2.79
N ASN A 83 -4.81 7.40 -3.68
CA ASN A 83 -4.11 8.68 -3.47
C ASN A 83 -3.22 8.69 -2.21
N VAL A 84 -2.68 7.56 -1.83
CA VAL A 84 -1.76 7.43 -0.70
C VAL A 84 -0.34 7.76 -1.17
N LEU A 85 0.41 8.48 -0.37
CA LEU A 85 1.84 8.70 -0.55
C LEU A 85 2.62 7.90 0.52
N ILE A 86 3.46 6.99 0.07
CA ILE A 86 4.43 6.29 0.93
C ILE A 86 5.80 6.93 0.73
N GLY A 87 6.30 7.60 1.75
CA GLY A 87 7.58 8.31 1.69
C GLY A 87 8.79 7.40 1.51
N ALA A 88 9.87 7.99 1.01
CA ALA A 88 11.10 7.26 0.69
C ALA A 88 11.64 6.45 1.89
N GLY A 89 12.07 5.23 1.63
CA GLY A 89 12.62 4.34 2.66
C GLY A 89 11.64 3.91 3.75
N ALA A 90 10.35 4.25 3.65
CA ALA A 90 9.36 3.80 4.62
C ALA A 90 9.18 2.28 4.53
N GLN A 91 8.92 1.64 5.67
CA GLN A 91 8.69 0.21 5.80
C GLN A 91 7.30 -0.01 6.38
N VAL A 92 6.41 -0.63 5.61
CA VAL A 92 4.99 -0.80 5.96
C VAL A 92 4.60 -2.27 5.96
N GLY A 93 3.97 -2.72 7.04
CA GLY A 93 3.56 -4.11 7.23
C GLY A 93 4.71 -5.06 7.53
N VAL A 94 5.83 -4.54 8.03
CA VAL A 94 7.07 -5.30 8.25
C VAL A 94 7.19 -5.86 9.68
N GLY A 95 8.09 -6.82 9.86
CA GLY A 95 8.36 -7.47 11.15
C GLY A 95 7.58 -8.76 11.35
N ASP A 96 7.86 -9.46 12.44
CA ASP A 96 7.29 -10.78 12.78
C ASP A 96 6.19 -10.70 13.83
N ASP A 97 5.97 -9.53 14.42
CA ASP A 97 4.94 -9.29 15.42
C ASP A 97 3.55 -9.20 14.77
N ASN A 98 2.72 -10.20 15.01
CA ASN A 98 1.35 -10.32 14.52
C ASN A 98 0.30 -9.94 15.58
N THR A 99 0.65 -9.11 16.56
CA THR A 99 -0.33 -8.58 17.51
C THR A 99 -1.56 -8.07 16.76
N ALA A 100 -2.74 -8.60 17.11
CA ALA A 100 -4.00 -8.21 16.49
C ALA A 100 -4.29 -6.71 16.71
N ASN A 101 -5.05 -6.11 15.82
CA ASN A 101 -5.43 -4.70 15.96
C ASN A 101 -6.23 -4.47 17.26
N ALA A 102 -5.87 -3.45 18.00
CA ALA A 102 -6.44 -3.18 19.32
C ALA A 102 -7.96 -2.86 19.29
N LYS A 103 -8.47 -2.29 18.19
CA LYS A 103 -9.90 -1.98 18.03
C LYS A 103 -10.67 -3.00 17.19
N LEU A 104 -9.98 -3.71 16.31
CA LEU A 104 -10.58 -4.66 15.38
C LEU A 104 -9.92 -6.05 15.48
N PRO A 105 -9.79 -6.65 16.68
CA PRO A 105 -9.00 -7.87 16.87
C PRO A 105 -9.58 -9.09 16.12
N GLU A 106 -10.89 -9.13 15.91
CA GLU A 106 -11.55 -10.24 15.20
C GLU A 106 -11.40 -10.15 13.68
N VAL A 107 -11.05 -8.98 13.15
CA VAL A 107 -11.01 -8.71 11.71
C VAL A 107 -9.58 -8.53 11.21
N LEU A 108 -8.76 -7.83 11.98
CA LEU A 108 -7.41 -7.47 11.59
C LEU A 108 -6.37 -8.15 12.50
N ASN A 109 -6.09 -9.41 12.21
CA ASN A 109 -5.23 -10.31 13.01
C ASN A 109 -4.35 -11.24 12.16
N THR A 110 -4.38 -11.09 10.82
CA THR A 110 -3.67 -11.97 9.88
C THR A 110 -2.35 -11.39 9.38
N GLY A 111 -1.91 -10.27 9.94
CA GLY A 111 -0.68 -9.58 9.56
C GLY A 111 -0.85 -8.57 8.42
N ILE A 112 -2.07 -8.29 7.99
CA ILE A 112 -2.36 -7.29 6.95
C ILE A 112 -2.44 -5.90 7.58
N THR A 113 -1.69 -4.95 7.03
CA THR A 113 -1.77 -3.53 7.41
C THR A 113 -2.59 -2.76 6.39
N VAL A 114 -3.46 -1.88 6.88
CA VAL A 114 -4.39 -1.11 6.05
C VAL A 114 -4.05 0.39 6.11
N ILE A 115 -3.85 1.00 4.95
CA ILE A 115 -3.58 2.43 4.81
C ILE A 115 -4.78 3.10 4.13
N GLY A 116 -5.40 4.02 4.83
CA GLY A 116 -6.60 4.71 4.37
C GLY A 116 -6.32 5.76 3.30
N LYS A 117 -7.36 6.09 2.53
CA LYS A 117 -7.33 7.01 1.39
C LYS A 117 -6.66 8.34 1.73
N GLY A 118 -5.79 8.80 0.84
CA GLY A 118 -5.14 10.11 0.94
C GLY A 118 -4.20 10.26 2.14
N ALA A 119 -3.82 9.16 2.78
CA ALA A 119 -2.83 9.20 3.84
C ALA A 119 -1.42 9.49 3.28
N VAL A 120 -0.60 10.17 4.08
CA VAL A 120 0.80 10.46 3.77
C VAL A 120 1.67 9.80 4.83
N ILE A 121 2.36 8.74 4.44
CA ILE A 121 3.32 8.04 5.30
C ILE A 121 4.67 8.76 5.20
N PRO A 122 5.21 9.26 6.31
CA PRO A 122 6.45 10.02 6.26
C PRO A 122 7.65 9.17 5.86
N GLU A 123 8.64 9.82 5.27
CA GLU A 123 9.93 9.21 4.91
C GLU A 123 10.55 8.47 6.10
N GLY A 124 11.05 7.26 5.86
CA GLY A 124 11.70 6.40 6.84
C GLY A 124 10.78 5.88 7.96
N ALA A 125 9.47 6.04 7.84
CA ALA A 125 8.53 5.49 8.83
C ALA A 125 8.60 3.96 8.85
N VAL A 126 8.44 3.37 10.04
CA VAL A 126 8.38 1.93 10.22
C VAL A 126 7.03 1.57 10.85
N ILE A 127 6.21 0.86 10.10
CA ILE A 127 4.85 0.47 10.48
C ILE A 127 4.77 -1.05 10.54
N GLY A 128 4.38 -1.58 11.70
CA GLY A 128 4.21 -3.01 11.94
C GLY A 128 2.99 -3.60 11.24
N ARG A 129 2.62 -4.81 11.65
CA ARG A 129 1.48 -5.58 11.10
C ARG A 129 0.18 -5.25 11.80
N ASN A 130 -0.95 -5.55 11.15
CA ASN A 130 -2.30 -5.32 11.69
C ASN A 130 -2.57 -3.87 12.11
N VAL A 131 -1.87 -2.91 11.50
CA VAL A 131 -2.03 -1.47 11.76
C VAL A 131 -3.11 -0.90 10.85
N VAL A 132 -3.88 0.03 11.38
CA VAL A 132 -4.77 0.90 10.60
C VAL A 132 -4.22 2.32 10.60
N VAL A 133 -3.90 2.84 9.44
CA VAL A 133 -3.67 4.27 9.24
C VAL A 133 -4.96 4.85 8.66
N HIS A 134 -5.59 5.76 9.40
CA HIS A 134 -6.88 6.33 9.00
C HIS A 134 -6.76 7.23 7.77
N PRO A 135 -7.85 7.40 7.00
CA PRO A 135 -7.85 8.27 5.82
C PRO A 135 -7.38 9.69 6.16
N HIS A 136 -6.60 10.26 5.22
CA HIS A 136 -6.05 11.61 5.33
C HIS A 136 -5.13 11.85 6.55
N SER A 137 -4.62 10.79 7.17
CA SER A 137 -3.55 10.92 8.16
C SER A 137 -2.30 11.47 7.49
N GLY A 138 -1.68 12.45 8.16
CA GLY A 138 -0.47 13.11 7.67
C GLY A 138 0.74 12.87 8.58
N PRO A 139 1.90 13.46 8.26
CA PRO A 139 3.12 13.31 9.06
C PRO A 139 2.96 13.70 10.53
N ASP A 140 2.08 14.63 10.84
CA ASP A 140 1.82 15.12 12.21
C ASP A 140 1.10 14.07 13.09
N ASP A 141 0.41 13.10 12.46
CA ASP A 141 -0.25 12.00 13.17
C ASP A 141 0.73 10.91 13.62
N PHE A 142 1.97 10.95 13.14
CA PHE A 142 3.03 10.02 13.50
C PHE A 142 3.88 10.58 14.67
N ASN A 143 4.31 9.69 15.56
CA ASN A 143 5.23 10.07 16.64
C ASN A 143 6.59 10.53 16.09
N LYS A 144 7.38 11.24 16.93
CA LYS A 144 8.70 11.75 16.52
C LYS A 144 9.67 10.68 15.99
N LYS A 145 9.50 9.42 16.42
CA LYS A 145 10.33 8.30 15.97
C LYS A 145 9.82 7.67 14.68
N LYS A 146 8.65 8.08 14.19
CA LYS A 146 7.97 7.53 13.01
C LYS A 146 7.83 6.00 13.06
N LYS A 147 7.70 5.45 14.27
CA LYS A 147 7.51 4.01 14.50
C LYS A 147 6.12 3.73 15.04
N VAL A 148 5.43 2.80 14.40
CA VAL A 148 4.09 2.35 14.75
C VAL A 148 4.15 0.85 15.04
N ALA A 149 3.83 0.47 16.26
CA ALA A 149 3.82 -0.94 16.67
C ALA A 149 2.70 -1.71 15.97
N SER A 150 2.86 -3.03 15.86
CA SER A 150 1.82 -3.91 15.36
C SER A 150 0.53 -3.77 16.17
N GLY A 151 -0.61 -3.87 15.50
CA GLY A 151 -1.94 -3.74 16.10
C GLY A 151 -2.39 -2.32 16.46
N ALA A 152 -1.56 -1.30 16.23
CA ALA A 152 -1.87 0.08 16.56
C ALA A 152 -2.73 0.78 15.47
N GLU A 153 -3.15 2.01 15.78
CA GLU A 153 -3.81 2.91 14.83
C GLU A 153 -3.07 4.25 14.75
N VAL A 154 -3.13 4.89 13.58
CA VAL A 154 -2.57 6.22 13.33
C VAL A 154 -3.65 7.12 12.77
N GLY A 155 -3.69 8.34 13.28
CA GLY A 155 -4.72 9.34 12.94
C GLY A 155 -6.03 9.10 13.68
N ALA A 156 -7.00 9.98 13.44
CA ALA A 156 -8.34 9.85 13.99
C ALA A 156 -9.31 9.43 12.89
N SER A 157 -10.24 8.52 13.21
CA SER A 157 -11.40 8.27 12.35
C SER A 157 -12.19 9.58 12.21
N ARG A 158 -11.96 10.33 11.15
CA ARG A 158 -12.78 11.50 10.82
C ARG A 158 -14.10 10.97 10.30
N ARG A 159 -15.17 11.18 11.06
CA ARG A 159 -16.55 10.87 10.67
C ARG A 159 -17.02 11.80 9.58
#